data_bb00ef4dc37d91624c3ec43cd45c75fc
#
_entry.id   bb00ef4dc37d91624c3ec43cd45c75fc
#
_cell.length_a   1.000
_cell.length_b   1.000
_cell.length_c   1.000
_cell.angle_alpha   90.00
_cell.angle_beta   90.00
_cell.angle_gamma   90.00
#
_symmetry.space_group_name_H-M   'P 1'
#
loop_
_entity.id
_entity.type
_entity.pdbx_description
1 polymer ?
#
loop_
_entity_poly.entity_id
_entity_poly.type
_entity_poly.pdbx_seq_one_letter_code
_entity_poly.pdbx_strand_id
1 'polypeptide(L)'
;KVGFGALCFFFLAGTSIGVATLYTGYYFGASWAAEAFASPAFVNFMFAMRFMPLVTAIGSAFLIMWADPDPRNASRGAMDNASGCAISYAVTKYFKENPDKMPKNCRIIDFNCGSEEAGLRGSLAFTRAHKGEAILENAWNINLDSVADKDYFEVVIKDDWQFCRFDKDLETMFKDTFSELGIQSKSNGCIHNPVGGCDSTPMTKAGMKSVTFAAQDPTLTYYYHTWRDMPERFSVDTVGDGFDVVLGVIDKIDKFQQANGFTGPRR
;
A
#
# COMPACT_ATOMS: atom_id res chain seq x y z
N LYS A 1 6.47 -15.22 -9.45
CA LYS A 1 5.48 -15.58 -8.38
C LYS A 1 5.60 -17.06 -7.98
N VAL A 2 5.71 -17.98 -8.94
CA VAL A 2 5.89 -19.44 -8.66
C VAL A 2 7.20 -19.73 -7.92
N GLY A 3 8.27 -18.99 -8.18
CA GLY A 3 9.59 -19.25 -7.59
C GLY A 3 9.68 -19.01 -6.07
N PHE A 4 9.04 -17.96 -5.55
CA PHE A 4 9.08 -17.67 -4.11
C PHE A 4 8.22 -18.65 -3.31
N GLY A 5 7.01 -18.97 -3.79
CA GLY A 5 6.16 -19.99 -3.17
C GLY A 5 6.82 -21.37 -3.17
N ALA A 6 7.47 -21.77 -4.27
CA ALA A 6 8.21 -22.99 -4.36
C ALA A 6 9.41 -23.00 -3.38
N LEU A 7 10.16 -21.88 -3.26
CA LEU A 7 11.26 -21.76 -2.32
C LEU A 7 10.79 -21.91 -0.87
N CYS A 8 9.70 -21.26 -0.49
CA CYS A 8 9.10 -21.41 0.84
C CYS A 8 8.64 -22.85 1.11
N PHE A 9 8.00 -23.46 0.11
CA PHE A 9 7.56 -24.86 0.23
C PHE A 9 8.73 -25.83 0.42
N PHE A 10 9.78 -25.71 -0.40
CA PHE A 10 10.97 -26.57 -0.28
C PHE A 10 11.71 -26.33 1.03
N PHE A 11 11.79 -25.10 1.51
CA PHE A 11 12.40 -24.79 2.80
C PHE A 11 11.61 -25.41 3.96
N LEU A 12 10.27 -25.24 3.96
CA LEU A 12 9.40 -25.80 4.99
C LEU A 12 9.39 -27.34 4.95
N ALA A 13 9.32 -27.93 3.77
CA ALA A 13 9.36 -29.38 3.61
C ALA A 13 10.73 -29.95 4.04
N GLY A 14 11.82 -29.31 3.62
CA GLY A 14 13.17 -29.72 3.99
C GLY A 14 13.43 -29.66 5.49
N THR A 15 13.03 -28.57 6.15
CA THR A 15 13.16 -28.44 7.61
C THR A 15 12.29 -29.43 8.37
N SER A 16 11.07 -29.67 7.92
CA SER A 16 10.16 -30.64 8.53
C SER A 16 10.69 -32.08 8.42
N ILE A 17 11.21 -32.46 7.27
CA ILE A 17 11.86 -33.76 7.04
C ILE A 17 13.10 -33.89 7.91
N GLY A 18 13.93 -32.85 7.97
CA GLY A 18 15.14 -32.85 8.81
C GLY A 18 14.83 -33.06 10.29
N VAL A 19 13.87 -32.31 10.82
CA VAL A 19 13.42 -32.45 12.22
C VAL A 19 12.82 -33.83 12.47
N ALA A 20 11.96 -34.33 11.57
CA ALA A 20 11.39 -35.67 11.69
C ALA A 20 12.48 -36.77 11.69
N THR A 21 13.50 -36.66 10.82
CA THR A 21 14.59 -37.59 10.76
C THR A 21 15.41 -37.60 12.05
N LEU A 22 15.73 -36.43 12.59
CA LEU A 22 16.42 -36.30 13.88
C LEU A 22 15.58 -36.90 15.03
N TYR A 23 14.31 -36.63 15.08
CA TYR A 23 13.39 -37.16 16.10
C TYR A 23 13.27 -38.66 16.03
N THR A 24 13.16 -39.20 14.82
CA THR A 24 13.14 -40.66 14.58
C THR A 24 14.44 -41.30 15.00
N GLY A 25 15.58 -40.72 14.61
CA GLY A 25 16.91 -41.22 15.01
C GLY A 25 17.07 -41.24 16.54
N TYR A 26 16.67 -40.17 17.21
CA TYR A 26 16.70 -40.10 18.69
C TYR A 26 15.81 -41.16 19.35
N TYR A 27 14.59 -41.35 18.85
CA TYR A 27 13.65 -42.34 19.36
C TYR A 27 14.16 -43.76 19.25
N PHE A 28 14.89 -44.06 18.17
CA PHE A 28 15.53 -45.37 17.96
C PHE A 28 16.95 -45.49 18.56
N GLY A 29 17.36 -44.53 19.40
CA GLY A 29 18.58 -44.58 20.17
C GLY A 29 19.87 -44.35 19.34
N ALA A 30 19.79 -43.69 18.22
CA ALA A 30 20.96 -43.34 17.42
C ALA A 30 21.80 -42.26 18.15
N SER A 31 23.08 -42.57 18.45
CA SER A 31 23.98 -41.67 19.17
C SER A 31 24.17 -40.32 18.49
N TRP A 32 24.24 -40.30 17.17
CA TRP A 32 24.36 -39.07 16.38
C TRP A 32 23.18 -38.12 16.57
N ALA A 33 21.95 -38.64 16.78
CA ALA A 33 20.78 -37.84 17.01
C ALA A 33 20.81 -37.25 18.42
N ALA A 34 21.25 -38.00 19.41
CA ALA A 34 21.41 -37.49 20.78
C ALA A 34 22.47 -36.36 20.84
N GLU A 35 23.58 -36.51 20.17
CA GLU A 35 24.62 -35.49 20.05
C GLU A 35 24.11 -34.23 19.32
N ALA A 36 23.34 -34.40 18.25
CA ALA A 36 22.72 -33.27 17.53
C ALA A 36 21.75 -32.49 18.44
N PHE A 37 20.89 -33.19 19.19
CA PHE A 37 19.96 -32.53 20.13
C PHE A 37 20.66 -31.82 21.28
N ALA A 38 21.83 -32.31 21.72
CA ALA A 38 22.62 -31.67 22.77
C ALA A 38 23.47 -30.50 22.27
N SER A 39 23.62 -30.35 20.98
CA SER A 39 24.48 -29.30 20.39
C SER A 39 23.90 -27.90 20.57
N PRO A 40 24.74 -26.90 20.92
CA PRO A 40 24.28 -25.50 20.97
C PRO A 40 23.67 -25.01 19.64
N ALA A 41 24.17 -25.48 18.52
CA ALA A 41 23.68 -25.17 17.18
C ALA A 41 22.22 -25.64 17.00
N PHE A 42 21.91 -26.86 17.45
CA PHE A 42 20.55 -27.39 17.40
C PHE A 42 19.60 -26.66 18.35
N VAL A 43 20.04 -26.37 19.56
CA VAL A 43 19.26 -25.59 20.52
C VAL A 43 18.90 -24.21 19.97
N ASN A 44 19.90 -23.52 19.39
CA ASN A 44 19.67 -22.23 18.74
C ASN A 44 18.74 -22.32 17.52
N PHE A 45 18.90 -23.37 16.71
CA PHE A 45 18.01 -23.65 15.60
C PHE A 45 16.57 -23.86 16.06
N MET A 46 16.34 -24.70 17.08
CA MET A 46 15.01 -24.94 17.62
C MET A 46 14.41 -23.69 18.26
N PHE A 47 15.25 -22.86 18.90
CA PHE A 47 14.82 -21.58 19.43
C PHE A 47 14.35 -20.63 18.30
N ALA A 48 15.05 -20.58 17.18
CA ALA A 48 14.65 -19.80 16.01
C ALA A 48 13.37 -20.39 15.36
N MET A 49 13.28 -21.71 15.26
CA MET A 49 12.16 -22.41 14.65
C MET A 49 10.82 -22.21 15.38
N ARG A 50 10.84 -21.86 16.67
CA ARG A 50 9.58 -21.55 17.39
C ARG A 50 8.82 -20.34 16.80
N PHE A 51 9.51 -19.48 16.07
CA PHE A 51 8.89 -18.34 15.37
C PHE A 51 8.35 -18.72 13.98
N MET A 52 8.68 -19.90 13.46
CA MET A 52 8.23 -20.36 12.14
C MET A 52 6.71 -20.41 11.99
N PRO A 53 5.91 -20.81 13.01
CA PRO A 53 4.45 -20.74 12.89
C PRO A 53 3.94 -19.33 12.62
N LEU A 54 4.55 -18.31 13.23
CA LEU A 54 4.22 -16.92 12.97
C LEU A 54 4.59 -16.50 11.55
N VAL A 55 5.80 -16.83 11.12
CA VAL A 55 6.26 -16.55 9.75
C VAL A 55 5.39 -17.28 8.72
N THR A 56 5.04 -18.54 9.00
CA THR A 56 4.17 -19.33 8.14
C THR A 56 2.75 -18.77 8.10
N ALA A 57 2.20 -18.34 9.22
CA ALA A 57 0.87 -17.72 9.29
C ALA A 57 0.83 -16.43 8.48
N ILE A 58 1.83 -15.57 8.64
CA ILE A 58 1.97 -14.32 7.85
C ILE A 58 2.12 -14.66 6.37
N GLY A 59 3.03 -15.56 6.02
CA GLY A 59 3.26 -15.98 4.63
C GLY A 59 2.03 -16.66 4.01
N SER A 60 1.26 -17.43 4.78
CA SER A 60 0.03 -18.06 4.32
C SER A 60 -1.08 -17.03 4.08
N ALA A 61 -1.20 -16.02 4.94
CA ALA A 61 -2.13 -14.92 4.72
C ALA A 61 -1.83 -14.21 3.39
N PHE A 62 -0.57 -13.91 3.12
CA PHE A 62 -0.14 -13.36 1.82
C PHE A 62 -0.46 -14.29 0.64
N LEU A 63 -0.22 -15.59 0.80
CA LEU A 63 -0.50 -16.57 -0.26
C LEU A 63 -2.01 -16.69 -0.52
N ILE A 64 -2.83 -16.66 0.52
CA ILE A 64 -4.29 -16.72 0.41
C ILE A 64 -4.83 -15.45 -0.27
N MET A 65 -4.30 -14.29 0.05
CA MET A 65 -4.67 -13.03 -0.60
C MET A 65 -4.27 -12.99 -2.09
N TRP A 66 -3.24 -13.76 -2.49
CA TRP A 66 -2.65 -13.68 -3.83
C TRP A 66 -2.86 -14.91 -4.70
N ALA A 67 -3.39 -15.98 -4.16
CA ALA A 67 -3.56 -17.25 -4.84
C ALA A 67 -5.04 -17.61 -4.98
N ASP A 68 -5.74 -16.92 -5.85
CA ASP A 68 -6.86 -17.59 -6.49
C ASP A 68 -6.26 -18.55 -7.55
N PRO A 69 -6.37 -19.87 -7.36
CA PRO A 69 -5.80 -20.85 -8.27
C PRO A 69 -6.49 -20.89 -9.63
N ASP A 70 -7.66 -20.28 -9.76
CA ASP A 70 -8.39 -20.21 -11.03
C ASP A 70 -8.13 -18.87 -11.73
N PRO A 71 -7.38 -18.86 -12.85
CA PRO A 71 -7.11 -17.64 -13.60
C PRO A 71 -8.37 -16.96 -14.15
N ARG A 72 -9.51 -17.66 -14.17
CA ARG A 72 -10.81 -17.08 -14.54
C ARG A 72 -11.38 -16.19 -13.44
N ASN A 73 -10.89 -16.36 -12.22
CA ASN A 73 -11.27 -15.59 -11.04
C ASN A 73 -10.27 -14.46 -10.72
N ALA A 74 -9.52 -13.99 -11.70
CA ALA A 74 -8.64 -12.86 -11.53
C ALA A 74 -9.42 -11.62 -11.07
N SER A 75 -8.87 -10.86 -10.12
CA SER A 75 -9.43 -9.57 -9.71
C SER A 75 -9.59 -8.66 -10.93
N ARG A 76 -10.73 -8.00 -11.02
CA ARG A 76 -10.97 -6.96 -12.05
C ARG A 76 -10.43 -5.59 -11.63
N GLY A 77 -10.05 -5.45 -10.35
CA GLY A 77 -9.40 -4.24 -9.86
C GLY A 77 -10.31 -3.03 -9.88
N ALA A 78 -11.59 -3.20 -9.52
CA ALA A 78 -12.53 -2.09 -9.57
C ALA A 78 -12.31 -1.11 -8.40
N MET A 79 -12.22 -1.62 -7.19
CA MET A 79 -11.80 -0.85 -6.02
C MET A 79 -10.28 -0.62 -6.10
N ASP A 80 -9.53 -1.67 -6.28
CA ASP A 80 -8.07 -1.68 -6.29
C ASP A 80 -7.54 -2.00 -7.72
N ASN A 81 -7.28 -0.95 -8.56
CA ASN A 81 -7.37 0.47 -8.20
C ASN A 81 -8.00 1.31 -9.34
N ALA A 82 -9.05 0.81 -9.99
CA ALA A 82 -9.76 1.59 -11.00
C ALA A 82 -10.48 2.82 -10.36
N SER A 83 -10.87 2.73 -9.09
CA SER A 83 -11.47 3.83 -8.35
C SER A 83 -10.52 5.02 -8.22
N GLY A 84 -9.28 4.80 -7.81
CA GLY A 84 -8.25 5.83 -7.73
C GLY A 84 -7.92 6.43 -9.10
N CYS A 85 -7.80 5.60 -10.13
CA CYS A 85 -7.59 6.05 -11.51
C CYS A 85 -8.76 6.93 -11.99
N ALA A 86 -10.00 6.59 -11.64
CA ALA A 86 -11.17 7.37 -12.01
C ALA A 86 -11.16 8.77 -11.37
N ILE A 87 -10.78 8.86 -10.09
CA ILE A 87 -10.65 10.15 -9.39
C ILE A 87 -9.54 10.99 -10.03
N SER A 88 -8.35 10.41 -10.27
CA SER A 88 -7.22 11.11 -10.89
C SER A 88 -7.62 11.69 -12.26
N TYR A 89 -8.26 10.88 -13.09
CA TYR A 89 -8.80 11.33 -14.37
C TYR A 89 -9.85 12.45 -14.21
N ALA A 90 -10.78 12.29 -13.26
CA ALA A 90 -11.83 13.29 -13.02
C ALA A 90 -11.24 14.63 -12.58
N VAL A 91 -10.23 14.65 -11.71
CA VAL A 91 -9.50 15.86 -11.27
C VAL A 91 -8.83 16.55 -12.46
N THR A 92 -8.14 15.80 -13.29
CA THR A 92 -7.48 16.33 -14.50
C THR A 92 -8.50 16.92 -15.46
N LYS A 93 -9.61 16.21 -15.70
CA LYS A 93 -10.71 16.68 -16.55
C LYS A 93 -11.34 17.94 -15.99
N TYR A 94 -11.63 17.98 -14.68
CA TYR A 94 -12.22 19.14 -14.02
C TYR A 94 -11.40 20.41 -14.24
N PHE A 95 -10.09 20.37 -14.01
CA PHE A 95 -9.24 21.54 -14.22
C PHE A 95 -9.08 21.93 -15.69
N LYS A 96 -9.14 20.96 -16.60
CA LYS A 96 -9.15 21.24 -18.04
C LYS A 96 -10.42 21.96 -18.49
N GLU A 97 -11.57 21.56 -17.94
CA GLU A 97 -12.88 22.15 -18.25
C GLU A 97 -13.14 23.47 -17.48
N ASN A 98 -12.43 23.67 -16.36
CA ASN A 98 -12.54 24.86 -15.52
C ASN A 98 -11.17 25.53 -15.31
N PRO A 99 -10.58 26.16 -16.33
CA PRO A 99 -9.24 26.75 -16.24
C PRO A 99 -9.11 27.85 -15.17
N ASP A 100 -10.20 28.52 -14.83
CA ASP A 100 -10.28 29.52 -13.77
C ASP A 100 -10.10 28.95 -12.36
N LYS A 101 -10.34 27.65 -12.20
CA LYS A 101 -10.15 26.88 -10.95
C LYS A 101 -8.77 26.25 -10.82
N MET A 102 -7.95 26.31 -11.87
CA MET A 102 -6.62 25.71 -11.84
C MET A 102 -5.79 26.35 -10.70
N PRO A 103 -5.09 25.55 -9.89
CA PRO A 103 -4.16 26.06 -8.90
C PRO A 103 -3.13 27.03 -9.51
N LYS A 104 -2.80 28.10 -8.81
CA LYS A 104 -1.91 29.15 -9.32
C LYS A 104 -0.45 28.96 -8.91
N ASN A 105 -0.23 28.26 -7.80
CA ASN A 105 1.09 28.12 -7.18
C ASN A 105 1.62 26.69 -7.27
N CYS A 106 0.89 25.78 -7.91
CA CYS A 106 1.35 24.43 -8.19
C CYS A 106 0.90 23.96 -9.59
N ARG A 107 1.62 23.00 -10.13
CA ARG A 107 1.30 22.30 -11.38
C ARG A 107 0.72 20.94 -11.03
N ILE A 108 -0.40 20.59 -11.64
CA ILE A 108 -0.99 19.27 -11.52
C ILE A 108 -0.31 18.32 -12.51
N ILE A 109 0.09 17.17 -12.04
CA ILE A 109 0.61 16.05 -12.85
C ILE A 109 -0.25 14.84 -12.53
N ASP A 110 -0.98 14.36 -13.51
CA ASP A 110 -1.68 13.07 -13.45
C ASP A 110 -0.66 11.96 -13.76
N PHE A 111 -0.45 11.08 -12.80
CA PHE A 111 0.52 10.01 -12.91
C PHE A 111 -0.07 8.66 -12.50
N ASN A 112 -0.35 7.84 -13.49
CA ASN A 112 -0.88 6.50 -13.27
C ASN A 112 0.29 5.49 -13.25
N CYS A 113 0.63 5.00 -12.07
CA CYS A 113 1.67 4.00 -11.88
C CYS A 113 1.23 2.63 -12.36
N GLY A 114 2.11 1.94 -13.06
CA GLY A 114 1.94 0.51 -13.36
C GLY A 114 2.69 -0.38 -12.37
N SER A 115 2.30 -1.64 -12.31
CA SER A 115 3.01 -2.67 -11.53
C SER A 115 3.13 -2.38 -10.02
N GLU A 116 2.11 -1.76 -9.44
CA GLU A 116 2.01 -1.56 -7.99
C GLU A 116 2.03 -2.91 -7.29
N GLU A 117 1.16 -3.81 -7.66
CA GLU A 117 0.98 -5.19 -7.18
C GLU A 117 2.22 -6.09 -7.32
N ALA A 118 3.15 -5.68 -8.15
CA ALA A 118 4.44 -6.37 -8.30
C ALA A 118 5.53 -5.83 -7.35
N GLY A 119 5.14 -5.03 -6.34
CA GLY A 119 6.00 -4.43 -5.34
C GLY A 119 6.41 -3.01 -5.70
N LEU A 120 5.43 -2.13 -5.95
CA LEU A 120 5.59 -0.67 -6.14
C LEU A 120 6.56 -0.31 -7.28
N ARG A 121 6.62 -1.15 -8.33
CA ARG A 121 7.70 -1.04 -9.34
C ARG A 121 7.58 0.20 -10.20
N GLY A 122 6.35 0.66 -10.48
CA GLY A 122 6.13 1.85 -11.29
C GLY A 122 6.61 3.12 -10.59
N SER A 123 6.17 3.35 -9.36
CA SER A 123 6.59 4.49 -8.55
C SER A 123 8.09 4.46 -8.23
N LEU A 124 8.64 3.27 -7.95
CA LEU A 124 10.06 3.10 -7.73
C LEU A 124 10.89 3.40 -8.98
N ALA A 125 10.44 2.98 -10.17
CA ALA A 125 11.10 3.28 -11.43
C ALA A 125 11.05 4.77 -11.74
N PHE A 126 9.88 5.40 -11.55
CA PHE A 126 9.69 6.84 -11.72
C PHE A 126 10.64 7.65 -10.84
N THR A 127 10.65 7.37 -9.54
CA THR A 127 11.51 8.11 -8.61
C THR A 127 13.01 7.92 -8.87
N ARG A 128 13.40 6.74 -9.36
CA ARG A 128 14.80 6.50 -9.78
C ARG A 128 15.17 7.22 -11.08
N ALA A 129 14.26 7.21 -12.06
CA ALA A 129 14.49 7.86 -13.35
C ALA A 129 14.61 9.37 -13.22
N HIS A 130 13.83 9.97 -12.32
CA HIS A 130 13.78 11.44 -12.13
C HIS A 130 14.57 11.94 -10.91
N LYS A 131 15.47 11.10 -10.36
CA LYS A 131 16.29 11.48 -9.21
C LYS A 131 17.14 12.72 -9.49
N GLY A 132 16.96 13.76 -8.68
CA GLY A 132 17.65 15.04 -8.83
C GLY A 132 17.03 15.97 -9.88
N GLU A 133 15.89 15.61 -10.44
CA GLU A 133 15.15 16.48 -11.34
C GLU A 133 14.13 17.34 -10.58
N ALA A 134 13.83 18.52 -11.12
CA ALA A 134 12.88 19.47 -10.53
C ALA A 134 11.46 18.90 -10.32
N ILE A 135 11.09 17.86 -11.04
CA ILE A 135 9.80 17.19 -10.90
C ILE A 135 9.62 16.54 -9.52
N LEU A 136 10.71 16.17 -8.83
CA LEU A 136 10.68 15.62 -7.46
C LEU A 136 10.92 16.70 -6.40
N GLU A 137 11.50 17.85 -6.78
CA GLU A 137 11.76 18.94 -5.85
C GLU A 137 10.49 19.67 -5.46
N ASN A 138 10.21 19.76 -4.15
CA ASN A 138 8.99 20.35 -3.58
C ASN A 138 7.70 19.74 -4.15
N ALA A 139 7.75 18.50 -4.58
CA ALA A 139 6.60 17.78 -5.09
C ALA A 139 5.72 17.27 -3.96
N TRP A 140 4.42 17.34 -4.19
CA TRP A 140 3.39 16.78 -3.33
C TRP A 140 2.75 15.61 -4.06
N ASN A 141 2.71 14.46 -3.44
CA ASN A 141 2.08 13.28 -4.01
C ASN A 141 0.85 12.89 -3.19
N ILE A 142 -0.28 12.92 -3.84
CA ILE A 142 -1.54 12.34 -3.35
C ILE A 142 -1.71 11.01 -4.08
N ASN A 143 -1.31 9.92 -3.45
CA ASN A 143 -1.59 8.60 -3.97
C ASN A 143 -3.04 8.24 -3.70
N LEU A 144 -3.76 7.82 -4.72
CA LEU A 144 -5.17 7.39 -4.64
C LEU A 144 -5.21 5.89 -4.74
N ASP A 145 -5.67 5.23 -3.68
CA ASP A 145 -5.62 3.79 -3.59
C ASP A 145 -6.84 3.23 -2.88
N SER A 146 -7.62 2.42 -3.61
CA SER A 146 -8.75 1.71 -3.04
C SER A 146 -9.86 2.62 -2.47
N VAL A 147 -10.40 3.55 -3.26
CA VAL A 147 -11.45 4.49 -2.82
C VAL A 147 -12.83 3.97 -3.19
N ALA A 148 -13.45 3.17 -2.31
CA ALA A 148 -14.73 2.52 -2.60
C ALA A 148 -15.70 2.40 -1.41
N ASP A 149 -15.21 2.28 -0.18
CA ASP A 149 -16.04 2.03 0.99
C ASP A 149 -16.41 3.33 1.70
N LYS A 150 -17.64 3.80 1.52
CA LYS A 150 -18.16 5.08 1.96
C LYS A 150 -17.85 5.47 3.41
N ASP A 151 -17.84 4.50 4.32
CA ASP A 151 -17.67 4.75 5.75
C ASP A 151 -16.20 4.79 6.19
N TYR A 152 -15.26 4.65 5.26
CA TYR A 152 -13.84 4.43 5.56
C TYR A 152 -12.91 5.38 4.81
N PHE A 153 -13.33 6.63 4.63
CA PHE A 153 -12.42 7.66 4.11
C PHE A 153 -11.27 7.88 5.06
N GLU A 154 -10.05 7.66 4.60
CA GLU A 154 -8.88 7.64 5.45
C GLU A 154 -7.60 8.03 4.73
N VAL A 155 -6.64 8.48 5.49
CA VAL A 155 -5.28 8.72 5.04
C VAL A 155 -4.37 7.67 5.65
N VAL A 156 -3.67 6.93 4.82
CA VAL A 156 -2.57 6.09 5.29
C VAL A 156 -1.42 7.00 5.65
N ILE A 157 -1.07 7.00 6.93
CA ILE A 157 -0.05 7.90 7.48
C ILE A 157 1.29 7.23 7.69
N LYS A 158 1.35 5.90 7.51
CA LYS A 158 2.56 5.12 7.67
C LYS A 158 2.44 3.74 7.02
N ASP A 159 3.49 3.32 6.35
CA ASP A 159 3.74 1.92 5.98
C ASP A 159 4.64 1.29 7.03
N ASP A 160 4.05 0.50 7.92
CA ASP A 160 4.81 -0.13 9.02
C ASP A 160 5.81 -1.16 8.52
N TRP A 161 5.42 -1.98 7.54
CA TRP A 161 6.28 -2.98 6.93
C TRP A 161 7.51 -2.40 6.24
N GLN A 162 7.38 -1.20 5.67
CA GLN A 162 8.46 -0.51 4.97
C GLN A 162 9.15 0.56 5.82
N PHE A 163 8.77 0.70 7.09
CA PHE A 163 9.28 1.70 8.04
C PHE A 163 9.22 3.12 7.47
N CYS A 164 8.13 3.45 6.75
CA CYS A 164 7.96 4.72 6.07
C CYS A 164 6.82 5.52 6.70
N ARG A 165 7.12 6.68 7.27
CA ARG A 165 6.13 7.65 7.75
C ARG A 165 5.90 8.69 6.66
N PHE A 166 4.63 8.98 6.40
CA PHE A 166 4.23 9.94 5.39
C PHE A 166 4.14 11.37 5.95
N ASP A 167 3.85 12.32 5.05
CA ASP A 167 3.91 13.75 5.33
C ASP A 167 2.76 14.21 6.26
N LYS A 168 3.11 15.00 7.29
CA LYS A 168 2.14 15.50 8.28
C LYS A 168 1.32 16.67 7.79
N ASP A 169 1.85 17.50 6.90
CA ASP A 169 1.10 18.62 6.37
C ASP A 169 -0.06 18.11 5.52
N LEU A 170 0.21 17.09 4.67
CA LEU A 170 -0.82 16.41 3.90
C LEU A 170 -1.84 15.70 4.80
N GLU A 171 -1.38 14.98 5.84
CA GLU A 171 -2.27 14.36 6.83
C GLU A 171 -3.25 15.39 7.41
N THR A 172 -2.75 16.56 7.79
CA THR A 172 -3.57 17.66 8.34
C THR A 172 -4.55 18.19 7.29
N MET A 173 -4.07 18.46 6.08
CA MET A 173 -4.91 18.96 4.99
C MET A 173 -6.07 18.01 4.66
N PHE A 174 -5.85 16.71 4.68
CA PHE A 174 -6.92 15.73 4.49
C PHE A 174 -7.91 15.73 5.63
N LYS A 175 -7.47 15.74 6.89
CA LYS A 175 -8.35 15.80 8.06
C LYS A 175 -9.22 17.04 8.07
N ASP A 176 -8.63 18.20 7.77
CA ASP A 176 -9.36 19.46 7.66
C ASP A 176 -10.41 19.39 6.54
N THR A 177 -10.04 18.79 5.41
CA THR A 177 -10.97 18.62 4.27
C THR A 177 -12.09 17.65 4.60
N PHE A 178 -11.84 16.54 5.29
CA PHE A 178 -12.90 15.64 5.77
C PHE A 178 -13.88 16.40 6.67
N SER A 179 -13.37 17.21 7.60
CA SER A 179 -14.19 18.01 8.50
C SER A 179 -15.03 19.04 7.74
N GLU A 180 -14.45 19.77 6.78
CA GLU A 180 -15.12 20.78 5.98
C GLU A 180 -16.23 20.19 5.10
N LEU A 181 -16.03 18.99 4.58
CA LEU A 181 -17.01 18.26 3.76
C LEU A 181 -18.03 17.45 4.59
N GLY A 182 -17.86 17.42 5.92
CA GLY A 182 -18.73 16.64 6.80
C GLY A 182 -18.54 15.11 6.66
N ILE A 183 -17.41 14.68 6.12
CA ILE A 183 -17.09 13.27 5.96
C ILE A 183 -16.74 12.67 7.30
N GLN A 184 -17.47 11.62 7.70
CA GLN A 184 -17.21 10.85 8.90
C GLN A 184 -16.61 9.50 8.51
N SER A 185 -15.50 9.14 9.16
CA SER A 185 -14.83 7.85 8.92
C SER A 185 -14.85 6.98 10.17
N LYS A 186 -15.14 5.70 10.02
CA LYS A 186 -15.06 4.70 11.09
C LYS A 186 -13.62 4.46 11.57
N SER A 187 -12.61 4.78 10.77
CA SER A 187 -11.18 4.70 11.10
C SER A 187 -10.62 6.00 11.70
N ASN A 188 -11.45 6.95 12.08
CA ASN A 188 -11.04 8.31 12.50
C ASN A 188 -10.21 9.06 11.44
N GLY A 189 -10.34 8.70 10.18
CA GLY A 189 -9.71 9.34 9.04
C GLY A 189 -8.21 9.09 8.89
N CYS A 190 -7.60 8.25 9.73
CA CYS A 190 -6.17 7.91 9.64
C CYS A 190 -5.91 6.48 10.03
N ILE A 191 -5.11 5.80 9.21
CA ILE A 191 -4.64 4.44 9.50
C ILE A 191 -3.15 4.27 9.26
N HIS A 192 -2.61 3.22 9.86
CA HIS A 192 -1.33 2.63 9.45
C HIS A 192 -1.59 1.48 8.49
N ASN A 193 -0.77 1.35 7.46
CA ASN A 193 -0.72 0.13 6.67
C ASN A 193 0.26 -0.85 7.35
N PRO A 194 -0.23 -1.91 8.01
CA PRO A 194 0.61 -2.80 8.79
C PRO A 194 1.42 -3.75 7.92
N VAL A 195 0.90 -4.06 6.72
CA VAL A 195 1.45 -5.10 5.82
C VAL A 195 1.30 -4.66 4.38
N GLY A 196 2.34 -4.87 3.57
CA GLY A 196 2.36 -4.44 2.18
C GLY A 196 3.04 -3.09 2.01
N GLY A 197 2.52 -2.28 1.12
CA GLY A 197 3.01 -0.94 0.84
C GLY A 197 2.12 -0.24 -0.16
N CYS A 198 2.29 1.05 -0.29
CA CYS A 198 1.61 1.85 -1.29
C CYS A 198 2.61 2.71 -2.07
N ASP A 199 2.21 3.21 -3.22
CA ASP A 199 3.09 4.00 -4.11
C ASP A 199 3.61 5.29 -3.45
N SER A 200 2.99 5.73 -2.35
CA SER A 200 3.52 6.82 -1.52
C SER A 200 4.87 6.50 -0.88
N THR A 201 5.20 5.24 -0.63
CA THR A 201 6.47 4.88 0.01
C THR A 201 7.70 5.20 -0.84
N PRO A 202 7.82 4.79 -2.11
CA PRO A 202 8.93 5.21 -2.97
C PRO A 202 8.98 6.72 -3.17
N MET A 203 7.83 7.38 -3.27
CA MET A 203 7.75 8.84 -3.42
C MET A 203 8.30 9.56 -2.18
N THR A 204 7.88 9.15 -0.98
CA THR A 204 8.40 9.69 0.28
C THR A 204 9.91 9.45 0.43
N LYS A 205 10.38 8.24 0.12
CA LYS A 205 11.83 7.91 0.17
C LYS A 205 12.65 8.68 -0.86
N ALA A 206 12.03 9.20 -1.91
CA ALA A 206 12.66 10.09 -2.88
C ALA A 206 12.64 11.58 -2.46
N GLY A 207 12.02 11.92 -1.32
CA GLY A 207 11.97 13.27 -0.76
C GLY A 207 10.70 14.06 -1.09
N MET A 208 9.71 13.46 -1.72
CA MET A 208 8.41 14.08 -1.94
C MET A 208 7.58 14.11 -0.65
N LYS A 209 6.76 15.15 -0.49
CA LYS A 209 5.67 15.14 0.49
C LYS A 209 4.56 14.22 -0.04
N SER A 210 4.31 13.12 0.64
CA SER A 210 3.45 12.07 0.11
C SER A 210 2.53 11.47 1.18
N VAL A 211 1.30 11.11 0.77
CA VAL A 211 0.36 10.28 1.52
C VAL A 211 -0.43 9.39 0.57
N THR A 212 -1.03 8.34 1.09
CA THR A 212 -2.06 7.59 0.37
C THR A 212 -3.43 7.95 0.94
N PHE A 213 -4.35 8.30 0.05
CA PHE A 213 -5.75 8.49 0.35
C PHE A 213 -6.52 7.25 -0.09
N ALA A 214 -7.27 6.68 0.83
CA ALA A 214 -8.06 5.48 0.64
C ALA A 214 -9.48 5.66 1.18
N ALA A 215 -10.37 4.79 0.77
CA ALA A 215 -11.67 4.56 1.40
C ALA A 215 -11.93 3.05 1.34
N GLN A 216 -11.28 2.33 2.23
CA GLN A 216 -11.31 0.87 2.29
C GLN A 216 -11.52 0.42 3.73
N ASP A 217 -12.46 -0.52 3.94
CA ASP A 217 -12.60 -1.18 5.23
C ASP A 217 -11.25 -1.86 5.59
N PRO A 218 -10.57 -1.46 6.69
CA PRO A 218 -9.28 -2.03 7.08
C PRO A 218 -9.38 -3.47 7.56
N THR A 219 -10.58 -3.99 7.79
CA THR A 219 -10.74 -5.43 8.00
C THR A 219 -10.52 -6.14 6.67
N LEU A 220 -9.92 -7.33 6.71
CA LEU A 220 -9.69 -8.15 5.51
C LEU A 220 -11.02 -8.37 4.79
N THR A 221 -11.26 -7.54 3.80
CA THR A 221 -12.48 -7.60 3.01
C THR A 221 -12.42 -8.79 2.07
N TYR A 222 -13.49 -9.54 2.01
CA TYR A 222 -13.57 -10.76 1.19
C TYR A 222 -13.52 -10.52 -0.32
N TYR A 223 -13.48 -9.28 -0.77
CA TYR A 223 -13.38 -8.91 -2.18
C TYR A 223 -11.99 -8.40 -2.59
N TYR A 224 -11.20 -7.84 -1.66
CA TYR A 224 -9.87 -7.31 -1.95
C TYR A 224 -8.95 -8.37 -2.56
N HIS A 225 -8.31 -8.05 -3.68
CA HIS A 225 -7.48 -8.96 -4.48
C HIS A 225 -8.19 -10.21 -5.02
N THR A 226 -9.54 -10.20 -5.09
CA THR A 226 -10.32 -11.33 -5.60
C THR A 226 -11.16 -10.95 -6.82
N TRP A 227 -11.72 -11.96 -7.48
CA TRP A 227 -12.67 -11.76 -8.58
C TRP A 227 -13.96 -10.99 -8.16
N ARG A 228 -14.17 -10.83 -6.87
CA ARG A 228 -15.30 -10.08 -6.30
C ARG A 228 -15.08 -8.58 -6.28
N ASP A 229 -13.88 -8.12 -6.60
CA ASP A 229 -13.59 -6.69 -6.76
C ASP A 229 -14.17 -6.19 -8.09
N MET A 230 -15.45 -5.85 -8.04
CA MET A 230 -16.29 -5.51 -9.18
C MET A 230 -16.88 -4.12 -9.03
N PRO A 231 -17.13 -3.39 -10.15
CA PRO A 231 -17.68 -2.02 -10.11
C PRO A 231 -19.03 -1.90 -9.38
N GLU A 232 -19.83 -2.97 -9.39
CA GLU A 232 -21.16 -3.00 -8.78
C GLU A 232 -21.13 -2.95 -7.25
N ARG A 233 -19.94 -3.04 -6.65
CA ARG A 233 -19.79 -3.07 -5.20
C ARG A 233 -19.73 -1.70 -4.54
N PHE A 234 -19.39 -0.68 -5.27
CA PHE A 234 -19.29 0.66 -4.72
C PHE A 234 -20.13 1.66 -5.51
N SER A 235 -20.52 2.75 -4.85
CA SER A 235 -21.32 3.77 -5.49
C SER A 235 -20.46 4.83 -6.17
N VAL A 236 -21.02 5.40 -7.23
CA VAL A 236 -20.42 6.59 -7.88
C VAL A 236 -20.31 7.76 -6.91
N ASP A 237 -21.24 7.86 -5.95
CA ASP A 237 -21.22 8.92 -4.93
C ASP A 237 -19.98 8.84 -4.04
N THR A 238 -19.55 7.63 -3.65
CA THR A 238 -18.32 7.44 -2.86
C THR A 238 -17.08 7.93 -3.62
N VAL A 239 -17.01 7.62 -4.92
CA VAL A 239 -15.93 8.09 -5.78
C VAL A 239 -16.01 9.61 -5.98
N GLY A 240 -17.25 10.15 -6.06
CA GLY A 240 -17.52 11.59 -6.10
C GLY A 240 -17.05 12.31 -4.85
N ASP A 241 -17.39 11.79 -3.67
CA ASP A 241 -16.92 12.33 -2.39
C ASP A 241 -15.37 12.31 -2.33
N GLY A 242 -14.75 11.24 -2.81
CA GLY A 242 -13.30 11.14 -2.93
C GLY A 242 -12.70 12.19 -3.87
N PHE A 243 -13.35 12.47 -4.98
CA PHE A 243 -12.98 13.55 -5.90
C PHE A 243 -13.04 14.92 -5.21
N ASP A 244 -14.10 15.22 -4.47
CA ASP A 244 -14.26 16.49 -3.75
C ASP A 244 -13.20 16.65 -2.66
N VAL A 245 -12.85 15.57 -1.97
CA VAL A 245 -11.73 15.55 -1.00
C VAL A 245 -10.42 15.92 -1.68
N VAL A 246 -10.09 15.31 -2.82
CA VAL A 246 -8.85 15.60 -3.55
C VAL A 246 -8.79 17.05 -4.01
N LEU A 247 -9.90 17.60 -4.51
CA LEU A 247 -9.96 19.03 -4.89
C LEU A 247 -9.74 19.95 -3.68
N GLY A 248 -10.33 19.63 -2.54
CA GLY A 248 -10.13 20.40 -1.31
C GLY A 248 -8.69 20.37 -0.81
N VAL A 249 -8.02 19.22 -0.90
CA VAL A 249 -6.59 19.09 -0.54
C VAL A 249 -5.70 19.84 -1.53
N ILE A 250 -5.99 19.78 -2.82
CA ILE A 250 -5.23 20.55 -3.84
C ILE A 250 -5.33 22.06 -3.57
N ASP A 251 -6.51 22.57 -3.22
CA ASP A 251 -6.70 23.98 -2.85
C ASP A 251 -5.85 24.36 -1.61
N LYS A 252 -5.79 23.48 -0.61
CA LYS A 252 -4.95 23.70 0.59
C LYS A 252 -3.47 23.67 0.25
N ILE A 253 -3.03 22.79 -0.63
CA ILE A 253 -1.64 22.78 -1.13
C ILE A 253 -1.32 24.07 -1.84
N ASP A 254 -2.20 24.56 -2.72
CA ASP A 254 -1.98 25.82 -3.46
C ASP A 254 -1.85 27.02 -2.50
N LYS A 255 -2.72 27.11 -1.49
CA LYS A 255 -2.64 28.12 -0.44
C LYS A 255 -1.38 28.01 0.41
N PHE A 256 -0.96 26.78 0.75
CA PHE A 256 0.29 26.53 1.48
C PHE A 256 1.50 26.99 0.69
N GLN A 257 1.54 26.69 -0.60
CA GLN A 257 2.61 27.12 -1.49
C GLN A 257 2.67 28.65 -1.60
N GLN A 258 1.53 29.31 -1.74
CA GLN A 258 1.45 30.77 -1.74
C GLN A 258 2.00 31.36 -0.44
N ALA A 259 1.60 30.85 0.70
CA ALA A 259 2.03 31.33 2.01
C ALA A 259 3.54 31.16 2.26
N ASN A 260 4.14 30.15 1.61
CA ASN A 260 5.60 29.90 1.68
C ASN A 260 6.41 30.55 0.56
N GLY A 261 5.83 31.54 -0.13
CA GLY A 261 6.53 32.35 -1.12
C GLY A 261 6.69 31.70 -2.50
N PHE A 262 6.00 30.59 -2.76
CA PHE A 262 5.95 30.00 -4.09
C PHE A 262 4.86 30.69 -4.89
N THR A 263 5.27 31.50 -5.88
CA THR A 263 4.35 32.24 -6.76
C THR A 263 4.48 31.73 -8.19
N GLY A 264 3.45 31.02 -8.63
CA GLY A 264 3.33 30.49 -9.98
C GLY A 264 3.96 29.11 -10.18
N PRO A 265 3.45 28.35 -11.16
CA PRO A 265 3.95 27.01 -11.47
C PRO A 265 5.39 27.10 -11.99
N ARG A 266 6.31 26.36 -11.41
CA ARG A 266 7.65 26.21 -11.97
C ARG A 266 7.55 25.54 -13.34
N ARG A 267 8.14 26.17 -14.35
CA ARG A 267 8.17 25.67 -15.73
C ARG A 267 9.15 24.52 -15.87
#